data_83497bc089ed766bee99b1e28c622851
#
_entry.id   83497bc089ed766bee99b1e28c622851
#
_cell.length_a   1.000
_cell.length_b   1.000
_cell.length_c   1.000
_cell.angle_alpha   90.00
_cell.angle_beta   90.00
_cell.angle_gamma   90.00
#
_symmetry.space_group_name_H-M   'P 1'
#
loop_
_entity.id
_entity.type
_entity.pdbx_description
1 polymer ?
#
loop_
_entity_poly.entity_id
_entity_poly.type
_entity_poly.pdbx_seq_one_letter_code
_entity_poly.pdbx_strand_id
1 'polypeptide(L)'
;MRVSVILPAAGVGTRMAPGHSATTAPKQFLELAGTPILIRTLQAFAAIPEVKTLMVAVRATERERLTAHISEHGFADRVRVVEGGDSRQESVCNALKALDCSEDDIVLVHDAVRPLIEPAVIHRVIEAVGKHDAAIVGLPALDTIKQVERTADGAIITATIPREYIVQAQTPQGFRCGLLRRAFAEAEADGFVGTDEASLVERAGIPVHVVPGSASNLKITQPGDLELAEFYLEHRGNSH
;
A
#
# COMPACT_ATOMS: atom_id res chain seq x y z
N MET A 1 -12.50 16.36 -10.08
CA MET A 1 -12.11 15.15 -9.32
C MET A 1 -10.58 15.10 -9.28
N ARG A 2 -9.98 15.20 -8.11
CA ARG A 2 -8.53 15.12 -7.88
C ARG A 2 -8.21 13.73 -7.35
N VAL A 3 -7.01 13.24 -7.63
CA VAL A 3 -6.50 12.00 -7.05
C VAL A 3 -5.36 12.34 -6.08
N SER A 4 -5.46 11.82 -4.87
CA SER A 4 -4.43 11.92 -3.84
C SER A 4 -3.96 10.52 -3.44
N VAL A 5 -2.69 10.36 -3.11
CA VAL A 5 -2.12 9.08 -2.71
C VAL A 5 -1.59 9.16 -1.28
N ILE A 6 -1.90 8.18 -0.47
CA ILE A 6 -1.37 8.02 0.89
C ILE A 6 -0.43 6.81 0.91
N LEU A 7 0.81 7.03 1.34
CA LEU A 7 1.84 6.00 1.52
C LEU A 7 2.16 5.83 3.01
N PRO A 8 1.58 4.83 3.71
CA PRO A 8 1.96 4.51 5.08
C PRO A 8 3.37 3.93 5.11
N ALA A 9 4.30 4.63 5.74
CA ALA A 9 5.72 4.29 5.81
C ALA A 9 6.29 4.30 7.25
N ALA A 10 5.43 4.30 8.30
CA ALA A 10 5.85 4.32 9.70
C ALA A 10 6.24 2.94 10.28
N GLY A 11 6.07 1.87 9.53
CA GLY A 11 6.36 0.50 9.97
C GLY A 11 7.86 0.25 10.21
N VAL A 12 8.21 -0.42 11.33
CA VAL A 12 9.60 -0.76 11.72
C VAL A 12 10.26 -1.88 10.92
N GLY A 13 9.50 -2.63 10.10
CA GLY A 13 10.08 -3.65 9.23
C GLY A 13 10.70 -4.87 9.94
N THR A 14 10.18 -5.27 11.10
CA THR A 14 10.71 -6.35 11.96
C THR A 14 10.99 -7.68 11.25
N ARG A 15 10.33 -7.94 10.12
CA ARG A 15 10.50 -9.16 9.31
C ARG A 15 11.76 -9.18 8.43
N MET A 16 12.42 -8.04 8.22
CA MET A 16 13.68 -7.93 7.48
C MET A 16 14.91 -8.25 8.35
N ALA A 17 14.75 -8.55 9.64
CA ALA A 17 15.80 -8.62 10.64
C ALA A 17 16.21 -10.02 11.18
N PRO A 18 16.00 -11.18 10.56
CA PRO A 18 16.65 -12.38 11.06
C PRO A 18 18.13 -12.36 10.64
N GLY A 19 19.01 -11.97 11.56
CA GLY A 19 20.47 -12.12 11.40
C GLY A 19 21.27 -10.91 10.95
N HIS A 20 20.67 -9.73 10.74
CA HIS A 20 21.41 -8.50 10.44
C HIS A 20 21.42 -7.56 11.65
N SER A 21 22.60 -7.01 11.93
CA SER A 21 22.91 -6.07 13.02
C SER A 21 21.87 -4.95 13.12
N ALA A 22 21.60 -4.47 14.34
CA ALA A 22 20.66 -3.39 14.71
C ALA A 22 20.92 -2.01 14.04
N THR A 23 21.78 -1.94 13.04
CA THR A 23 22.13 -0.73 12.27
C THR A 23 21.43 -0.64 10.91
N THR A 24 20.50 -1.56 10.59
CA THR A 24 19.86 -1.57 9.27
C THR A 24 18.77 -0.49 9.20
N ALA A 25 18.87 0.37 8.20
CA ALA A 25 17.84 1.38 7.88
C ALA A 25 16.45 0.74 7.74
N PRO A 26 15.37 1.44 8.12
CA PRO A 26 14.02 0.95 7.88
C PRO A 26 13.84 0.57 6.40
N LYS A 27 13.13 -0.53 6.14
CA LYS A 27 13.05 -1.19 4.82
C LYS A 27 12.63 -0.28 3.67
N GLN A 28 11.82 0.74 3.93
CA GLN A 28 11.38 1.72 2.95
C GLN A 28 12.52 2.62 2.43
N PHE A 29 13.65 2.67 3.15
CA PHE A 29 14.87 3.40 2.77
C PHE A 29 15.97 2.47 2.22
N LEU A 30 15.73 1.17 2.13
CA LEU A 30 16.62 0.27 1.39
C LEU A 30 16.59 0.66 -0.08
N GLU A 31 17.73 0.48 -0.75
CA GLU A 31 17.86 0.79 -2.18
C GLU A 31 17.45 -0.40 -3.04
N LEU A 32 16.75 -0.09 -4.12
CA LEU A 32 16.47 -0.97 -5.24
C LEU A 32 17.12 -0.34 -6.47
N ALA A 33 18.16 -0.96 -7.00
CA ALA A 33 18.98 -0.42 -8.10
C ALA A 33 19.39 1.05 -7.86
N GLY A 34 20.01 1.34 -6.70
CA GLY A 34 20.56 2.67 -6.36
C GLY A 34 19.55 3.76 -6.03
N THR A 35 18.24 3.43 -5.88
CA THR A 35 17.21 4.39 -5.49
C THR A 35 16.42 3.84 -4.30
N PRO A 36 16.16 4.61 -3.23
CA PRO A 36 15.35 4.16 -2.11
C PRO A 36 13.97 3.65 -2.57
N ILE A 37 13.52 2.52 -2.01
CA ILE A 37 12.26 1.86 -2.37
C ILE A 37 11.08 2.85 -2.31
N LEU A 38 10.99 3.65 -1.24
CA LEU A 38 9.94 4.66 -1.09
C LEU A 38 9.98 5.71 -2.19
N ILE A 39 11.18 6.15 -2.61
CA ILE A 39 11.34 7.14 -3.68
C ILE A 39 10.88 6.55 -5.02
N ARG A 40 11.20 5.28 -5.31
CA ARG A 40 10.67 4.59 -6.50
C ARG A 40 9.15 4.50 -6.48
N THR A 41 8.57 4.21 -5.31
CA THR A 41 7.12 4.20 -5.15
C THR A 41 6.51 5.59 -5.43
N LEU A 42 7.13 6.66 -4.91
CA LEU A 42 6.72 8.04 -5.19
C LEU A 42 6.82 8.37 -6.68
N GLN A 43 7.91 7.96 -7.36
CA GLN A 43 8.11 8.16 -8.80
C GLN A 43 6.98 7.53 -9.63
N ALA A 44 6.56 6.30 -9.28
CA ALA A 44 5.51 5.61 -9.99
C ALA A 44 4.17 6.38 -9.96
N PHE A 45 3.80 6.94 -8.81
CA PHE A 45 2.58 7.74 -8.69
C PHE A 45 2.75 9.17 -9.21
N ALA A 46 3.93 9.77 -9.07
CA ALA A 46 4.20 11.11 -9.58
C ALA A 46 4.14 11.18 -11.12
N ALA A 47 4.36 10.06 -11.79
CA ALA A 47 4.23 9.94 -13.25
C ALA A 47 2.77 9.97 -13.74
N ILE A 48 1.78 9.80 -12.85
CA ILE A 48 0.35 9.77 -13.20
C ILE A 48 -0.20 11.21 -13.18
N PRO A 49 -0.71 11.73 -14.31
CA PRO A 49 -1.15 13.13 -14.41
C PRO A 49 -2.31 13.50 -13.49
N GLU A 50 -3.19 12.56 -13.17
CA GLU A 50 -4.34 12.72 -12.29
C GLU A 50 -3.94 12.85 -10.82
N VAL A 51 -2.79 12.31 -10.41
CA VAL A 51 -2.29 12.37 -9.04
C VAL A 51 -1.76 13.79 -8.77
N LYS A 52 -2.42 14.50 -7.88
CA LYS A 52 -2.09 15.90 -7.52
C LYS A 52 -1.32 16.02 -6.21
N THR A 53 -1.58 15.11 -5.27
CA THR A 53 -0.97 15.15 -3.94
C THR A 53 -0.47 13.77 -3.55
N LEU A 54 0.75 13.72 -3.02
CA LEU A 54 1.35 12.53 -2.43
C LEU A 54 1.55 12.80 -0.93
N MET A 55 0.93 11.97 -0.07
CA MET A 55 1.06 12.05 1.38
C MET A 55 1.90 10.86 1.87
N VAL A 56 2.94 11.12 2.64
CA VAL A 56 3.76 10.04 3.23
C VAL A 56 3.68 10.13 4.74
N ALA A 57 3.15 9.08 5.38
CA ALA A 57 3.09 8.97 6.83
C ALA A 57 4.30 8.19 7.34
N VAL A 58 5.21 8.87 8.06
CA VAL A 58 6.44 8.28 8.63
C VAL A 58 6.53 8.55 10.12
N ARG A 59 7.38 7.81 10.82
CA ARG A 59 7.73 8.12 12.21
C ARG A 59 8.41 9.48 12.32
N ALA A 60 8.20 10.16 13.44
CA ALA A 60 8.85 11.45 13.71
C ALA A 60 10.38 11.37 13.52
N THR A 61 11.01 10.27 13.95
CA THR A 61 12.46 10.02 13.84
C THR A 61 12.97 9.91 12.40
N GLU A 62 12.11 9.58 11.44
CA GLU A 62 12.48 9.40 10.03
C GLU A 62 12.10 10.61 9.15
N ARG A 63 11.44 11.61 9.73
CA ARG A 63 10.90 12.75 8.99
C ARG A 63 11.98 13.56 8.29
N GLU A 64 13.07 13.90 8.99
CA GLU A 64 14.18 14.68 8.41
C GLU A 64 14.85 13.92 7.27
N ARG A 65 15.12 12.63 7.46
CA ARG A 65 15.71 11.76 6.46
C ARG A 65 14.84 11.70 5.20
N LEU A 66 13.54 11.47 5.37
CA LEU A 66 12.62 11.43 4.24
C LEU A 66 12.56 12.78 3.51
N THR A 67 12.50 13.89 4.25
CA THR A 67 12.45 15.23 3.64
C THR A 67 13.70 15.52 2.81
N ALA A 68 14.88 15.08 3.27
CA ALA A 68 16.12 15.19 2.49
C ALA A 68 16.03 14.39 1.18
N HIS A 69 15.62 13.12 1.22
CA HIS A 69 15.43 12.30 0.01
C HIS A 69 14.38 12.89 -0.95
N ILE A 70 13.26 13.40 -0.43
CA ILE A 70 12.21 14.06 -1.23
C ILE A 70 12.80 15.26 -1.98
N SER A 71 13.58 16.09 -1.31
CA SER A 71 14.21 17.28 -1.90
C SER A 71 15.26 16.90 -2.94
N GLU A 72 16.11 15.93 -2.63
CA GLU A 72 17.16 15.43 -3.52
C GLU A 72 16.61 14.88 -4.84
N HIS A 73 15.42 14.25 -4.79
CA HIS A 73 14.77 13.66 -5.96
C HIS A 73 13.70 14.57 -6.60
N GLY A 74 13.61 15.85 -6.21
CA GLY A 74 12.76 16.84 -6.87
C GLY A 74 11.25 16.71 -6.56
N PHE A 75 10.88 16.16 -5.41
CA PHE A 75 9.46 15.98 -5.03
C PHE A 75 8.96 16.96 -3.98
N ALA A 76 9.75 17.98 -3.59
CA ALA A 76 9.45 18.89 -2.50
C ALA A 76 8.07 19.59 -2.63
N ASP A 77 7.67 19.95 -3.84
CA ASP A 77 6.41 20.67 -4.10
C ASP A 77 5.17 19.74 -4.18
N ARG A 78 5.38 18.42 -4.32
CA ARG A 78 4.30 17.46 -4.56
C ARG A 78 4.06 16.50 -3.40
N VAL A 79 5.03 16.33 -2.52
CA VAL A 79 4.98 15.39 -1.40
C VAL A 79 4.82 16.13 -0.09
N ARG A 80 3.81 15.73 0.68
CA ARG A 80 3.61 16.19 2.06
C ARG A 80 3.94 15.05 3.03
N VAL A 81 4.79 15.35 3.99
CA VAL A 81 5.19 14.40 5.04
C VAL A 81 4.36 14.67 6.29
N VAL A 82 3.69 13.64 6.77
CA VAL A 82 2.92 13.66 8.03
C VAL A 82 3.47 12.66 9.01
N GLU A 83 3.17 12.85 10.28
CA GLU A 83 3.52 11.88 11.32
C GLU A 83 2.58 10.67 11.24
N GLY A 84 3.16 9.48 11.16
CA GLY A 84 2.43 8.21 11.22
C GLY A 84 2.07 7.86 12.67
N GLY A 85 1.21 6.87 12.82
CA GLY A 85 0.82 6.32 14.11
C GLY A 85 1.54 5.01 14.43
N ASP A 86 1.13 4.38 15.54
CA ASP A 86 1.68 3.12 16.02
C ASP A 86 1.24 1.92 15.15
N SER A 87 0.13 2.06 14.42
CA SER A 87 -0.36 1.07 13.46
C SER A 87 -0.37 1.62 12.03
N ARG A 88 -0.53 0.70 11.04
CA ARG A 88 -0.72 1.06 9.64
C ARG A 88 -2.03 1.85 9.47
N GLN A 89 -3.11 1.41 10.10
CA GLN A 89 -4.41 2.07 10.07
C GLN A 89 -4.32 3.49 10.62
N GLU A 90 -3.68 3.68 11.76
CA GLU A 90 -3.50 5.00 12.37
C GLU A 90 -2.65 5.93 11.49
N SER A 91 -1.59 5.40 10.88
CA SER A 91 -0.75 6.16 9.94
C SER A 91 -1.55 6.67 8.73
N VAL A 92 -2.44 5.83 8.18
CA VAL A 92 -3.34 6.24 7.09
C VAL A 92 -4.40 7.24 7.59
N CYS A 93 -4.96 7.04 8.79
CA CYS A 93 -5.91 7.95 9.41
C CYS A 93 -5.31 9.35 9.58
N ASN A 94 -4.09 9.45 10.10
CA ASN A 94 -3.38 10.72 10.29
C ASN A 94 -3.15 11.45 8.96
N ALA A 95 -2.73 10.71 7.93
CA ALA A 95 -2.57 11.28 6.59
C ALA A 95 -3.91 11.72 5.98
N LEU A 96 -4.98 10.95 6.15
CA LEU A 96 -6.32 11.26 5.66
C LEU A 96 -6.92 12.49 6.36
N LYS A 97 -6.71 12.64 7.67
CA LYS A 97 -7.10 13.83 8.45
C LYS A 97 -6.36 15.10 7.98
N ALA A 98 -5.10 14.97 7.59
CA ALA A 98 -4.27 16.07 7.09
C ALA A 98 -4.46 16.38 5.59
N LEU A 99 -5.19 15.53 4.87
CA LEU A 99 -5.41 15.68 3.43
C LEU A 99 -6.54 16.66 3.15
N ASP A 100 -6.24 17.68 2.32
CA ASP A 100 -7.25 18.57 1.75
C ASP A 100 -7.88 17.92 0.50
N CYS A 101 -9.03 17.25 0.68
CA CYS A 101 -9.81 16.65 -0.40
C CYS A 101 -11.32 16.85 -0.18
N SER A 102 -12.06 17.02 -1.28
CA SER A 102 -13.52 16.98 -1.28
C SER A 102 -14.03 15.55 -1.17
N GLU A 103 -15.31 15.37 -0.83
CA GLU A 103 -15.92 14.04 -0.67
C GLU A 103 -15.82 13.18 -1.93
N ASP A 104 -15.95 13.81 -3.11
CA ASP A 104 -15.92 13.14 -4.42
C ASP A 104 -14.50 12.94 -4.98
N ASP A 105 -13.46 13.47 -4.34
CA ASP A 105 -12.09 13.22 -4.74
C ASP A 105 -11.68 11.77 -4.45
N ILE A 106 -10.71 11.26 -5.18
CA ILE A 106 -10.21 9.90 -5.01
C ILE A 106 -8.99 9.90 -4.10
N VAL A 107 -8.98 8.98 -3.13
CA VAL A 107 -7.83 8.67 -2.30
C VAL A 107 -7.37 7.26 -2.62
N LEU A 108 -6.12 7.12 -3.01
CA LEU A 108 -5.43 5.84 -3.18
C LEU A 108 -4.54 5.60 -1.96
N VAL A 109 -4.69 4.47 -1.30
CA VAL A 109 -3.75 4.04 -0.25
C VAL A 109 -2.86 2.96 -0.82
N HIS A 110 -1.53 3.17 -0.74
CA HIS A 110 -0.57 2.24 -1.34
C HIS A 110 0.60 1.96 -0.40
N ASP A 111 1.00 0.70 -0.32
CA ASP A 111 2.14 0.29 0.49
C ASP A 111 3.43 0.94 -0.03
N ALA A 112 4.12 1.69 0.82
CA ALA A 112 5.38 2.39 0.49
C ALA A 112 6.51 1.48 -0.02
N VAL A 113 6.35 0.18 0.15
CA VAL A 113 7.31 -0.86 -0.24
C VAL A 113 6.82 -1.74 -1.41
N ARG A 114 5.96 -1.21 -2.27
CA ARG A 114 5.59 -1.80 -3.58
C ARG A 114 6.03 -0.87 -4.72
N PRO A 115 7.33 -0.76 -4.99
CA PRO A 115 7.88 0.24 -5.92
C PRO A 115 7.59 -0.06 -7.38
N LEU A 116 7.10 -1.26 -7.68
CA LEU A 116 6.96 -1.74 -9.06
C LEU A 116 5.52 -1.71 -9.57
N ILE A 117 4.65 -0.90 -8.95
CA ILE A 117 3.29 -0.68 -9.47
C ILE A 117 3.32 -0.10 -10.89
N GLU A 118 2.52 -0.66 -11.78
CA GLU A 118 2.43 -0.24 -13.17
C GLU A 118 1.40 0.88 -13.35
N PRO A 119 1.67 1.90 -14.21
CA PRO A 119 0.71 2.96 -14.50
C PRO A 119 -0.66 2.45 -14.92
N ALA A 120 -0.72 1.41 -15.74
CA ALA A 120 -1.96 0.80 -16.18
C ALA A 120 -2.81 0.24 -15.03
N VAL A 121 -2.19 -0.27 -13.97
CA VAL A 121 -2.90 -0.73 -12.77
C VAL A 121 -3.46 0.46 -12.00
N ILE A 122 -2.68 1.54 -11.84
CA ILE A 122 -3.14 2.76 -11.17
C ILE A 122 -4.36 3.35 -11.88
N HIS A 123 -4.30 3.48 -13.21
CA HIS A 123 -5.43 3.97 -14.01
C HIS A 123 -6.68 3.10 -13.87
N ARG A 124 -6.54 1.76 -13.89
CA ARG A 124 -7.68 0.86 -13.65
C ARG A 124 -8.35 1.07 -12.30
N VAL A 125 -7.57 1.31 -11.24
CA VAL A 125 -8.14 1.60 -9.92
C VAL A 125 -8.87 2.94 -9.92
N ILE A 126 -8.28 4.00 -10.48
CA ILE A 126 -8.90 5.33 -10.58
C ILE A 126 -10.23 5.23 -11.34
N GLU A 127 -10.25 4.52 -12.47
CA GLU A 127 -11.45 4.31 -13.27
C GLU A 127 -12.52 3.52 -12.51
N ALA A 128 -12.12 2.44 -11.84
CA ALA A 128 -13.03 1.61 -11.04
C ALA A 128 -13.64 2.39 -9.86
N VAL A 129 -12.85 3.21 -9.16
CA VAL A 129 -13.36 4.11 -8.10
C VAL A 129 -14.30 5.15 -8.69
N GLY A 130 -14.01 5.66 -9.89
CA GLY A 130 -14.91 6.58 -10.61
C GLY A 130 -16.31 5.99 -10.85
N LYS A 131 -16.40 4.67 -11.04
CA LYS A 131 -17.64 3.93 -11.34
C LYS A 131 -18.33 3.34 -10.10
N HIS A 132 -17.57 2.94 -9.10
CA HIS A 132 -18.03 2.07 -8.01
C HIS A 132 -17.71 2.59 -6.62
N ASP A 133 -17.10 3.77 -6.51
CA ASP A 133 -16.69 4.47 -5.28
C ASP A 133 -15.59 3.80 -4.45
N ALA A 134 -15.40 2.48 -4.58
CA ALA A 134 -14.37 1.69 -3.89
C ALA A 134 -13.82 0.58 -4.78
N ALA A 135 -12.49 0.48 -4.86
CA ALA A 135 -11.82 -0.58 -5.62
C ALA A 135 -10.43 -0.90 -5.06
N ILE A 136 -10.03 -2.16 -5.13
CA ILE A 136 -8.68 -2.62 -4.77
C ILE A 136 -8.02 -3.38 -5.92
N VAL A 137 -6.70 -3.44 -5.87
CA VAL A 137 -5.93 -4.33 -6.72
C VAL A 137 -5.88 -5.72 -6.09
N GLY A 138 -6.04 -6.76 -6.90
CA GLY A 138 -5.93 -8.13 -6.41
C GLY A 138 -5.49 -9.12 -7.45
N LEU A 139 -4.91 -10.23 -6.99
CA LEU A 139 -4.54 -11.38 -7.79
C LEU A 139 -5.41 -12.59 -7.39
N PRO A 140 -5.93 -13.38 -8.34
CA PRO A 140 -6.58 -14.64 -7.99
C PRO A 140 -5.57 -15.59 -7.33
N ALA A 141 -6.01 -16.36 -6.35
CA ALA A 141 -5.18 -17.38 -5.73
C ALA A 141 -4.88 -18.51 -6.75
N LEU A 142 -3.61 -18.81 -6.97
CA LEU A 142 -3.16 -19.84 -7.90
C LEU A 142 -3.04 -21.20 -7.19
N ASP A 143 -2.52 -21.22 -5.97
CA ASP A 143 -2.34 -22.44 -5.18
C ASP A 143 -3.64 -22.87 -4.49
N THR A 144 -3.68 -24.13 -4.07
CA THR A 144 -4.77 -24.65 -3.24
C THR A 144 -4.74 -24.03 -1.85
N ILE A 145 -5.81 -23.34 -1.44
CA ILE A 145 -5.92 -22.68 -0.14
C ILE A 145 -6.45 -23.67 0.90
N LYS A 146 -5.69 -23.82 1.99
CA LYS A 146 -6.08 -24.64 3.15
C LYS A 146 -6.36 -23.75 4.35
N GLN A 147 -7.54 -23.91 4.93
CA GLN A 147 -7.82 -23.40 6.26
C GLN A 147 -7.18 -24.35 7.28
N VAL A 148 -6.53 -23.79 8.29
CA VAL A 148 -5.84 -24.58 9.31
C VAL A 148 -6.16 -24.10 10.72
N GLU A 149 -6.14 -25.02 11.65
CA GLU A 149 -6.09 -24.76 13.08
C GLU A 149 -4.64 -24.96 13.57
N ARG A 150 -4.12 -23.99 14.31
CA ARG A 150 -2.76 -24.09 14.86
C ARG A 150 -2.78 -24.89 16.15
N THR A 151 -1.81 -25.82 16.27
CA THR A 151 -1.60 -26.68 17.43
C THR A 151 -0.20 -26.45 17.99
N ALA A 152 0.10 -27.05 19.15
CA ALA A 152 1.45 -26.98 19.73
C ALA A 152 2.54 -27.58 18.80
N ASP A 153 2.17 -28.61 18.02
CA ASP A 153 3.09 -29.36 17.14
C ASP A 153 3.03 -28.91 15.66
N GLY A 154 2.31 -27.79 15.36
CA GLY A 154 2.20 -27.30 13.98
C GLY A 154 0.80 -26.81 13.61
N ALA A 155 0.23 -27.34 12.52
CA ALA A 155 -1.11 -26.96 12.07
C ALA A 155 -1.85 -28.16 11.46
N ILE A 156 -3.15 -28.27 11.74
CA ILE A 156 -4.04 -29.29 11.19
C ILE A 156 -4.96 -28.63 10.15
N ILE A 157 -5.10 -29.25 8.98
CA ILE A 157 -6.02 -28.77 7.94
C ILE A 157 -7.46 -29.04 8.38
N THR A 158 -8.28 -27.99 8.41
CA THR A 158 -9.71 -28.07 8.77
C THR A 158 -10.62 -27.97 7.55
N ALA A 159 -10.19 -27.26 6.47
CA ALA A 159 -10.95 -27.15 5.23
C ALA A 159 -10.05 -26.86 4.02
N THR A 160 -10.58 -27.13 2.82
CA THR A 160 -10.04 -26.59 1.57
C THR A 160 -10.97 -25.49 1.09
N ILE A 161 -10.45 -24.29 0.90
CA ILE A 161 -11.23 -23.14 0.42
C ILE A 161 -11.17 -23.13 -1.11
N PRO A 162 -12.31 -23.09 -1.83
CA PRO A 162 -12.34 -22.95 -3.27
C PRO A 162 -11.62 -21.68 -3.70
N ARG A 163 -10.52 -21.83 -4.44
CA ARG A 163 -9.64 -20.69 -4.79
C ARG A 163 -10.29 -19.69 -5.75
N GLU A 164 -11.32 -20.10 -6.48
CA GLU A 164 -12.09 -19.24 -7.38
C GLU A 164 -12.80 -18.09 -6.65
N TYR A 165 -12.97 -18.20 -5.33
CA TYR A 165 -13.53 -17.13 -4.47
C TYR A 165 -12.45 -16.36 -3.69
N ILE A 166 -11.17 -16.65 -3.93
CA ILE A 166 -10.07 -16.06 -3.16
C ILE A 166 -9.25 -15.13 -4.04
N VAL A 167 -9.12 -13.89 -3.54
CA VAL A 167 -8.24 -12.88 -4.12
C VAL A 167 -7.18 -12.49 -3.09
N GLN A 168 -5.94 -12.46 -3.53
CA GLN A 168 -4.83 -11.92 -2.76
C GLN A 168 -4.80 -10.40 -2.96
N ALA A 169 -5.24 -9.66 -1.94
CA ALA A 169 -5.31 -8.21 -1.99
C ALA A 169 -3.92 -7.58 -2.13
N GLN A 170 -3.81 -6.68 -3.09
CA GLN A 170 -2.67 -5.80 -3.28
C GLN A 170 -3.09 -4.35 -3.05
N THR A 171 -2.16 -3.42 -3.21
CA THR A 171 -2.41 -2.00 -3.27
C THR A 171 -1.95 -1.45 -4.64
N PRO A 172 -2.51 -0.30 -5.12
CA PRO A 172 -3.33 0.65 -4.39
C PRO A 172 -4.75 0.14 -4.10
N GLN A 173 -5.28 0.59 -2.97
CA GLN A 173 -6.68 0.50 -2.62
C GLN A 173 -7.26 1.91 -2.76
N GLY A 174 -8.29 2.07 -3.58
CA GLY A 174 -8.84 3.36 -3.96
C GLY A 174 -10.27 3.55 -3.48
N PHE A 175 -10.58 4.77 -3.03
CA PHE A 175 -11.90 5.10 -2.47
C PHE A 175 -12.26 6.56 -2.74
N ARG A 176 -13.56 6.89 -2.75
CA ARG A 176 -13.99 8.28 -2.58
C ARG A 176 -13.54 8.79 -1.21
N CYS A 177 -13.07 10.03 -1.15
CA CYS A 177 -12.54 10.62 0.09
C CYS A 177 -13.56 10.62 1.22
N GLY A 178 -14.80 11.04 0.95
CA GLY A 178 -15.87 11.05 1.94
C GLY A 178 -16.22 9.65 2.45
N LEU A 179 -16.27 8.66 1.56
CA LEU A 179 -16.50 7.27 1.92
C LEU A 179 -15.41 6.73 2.84
N LEU A 180 -14.14 6.94 2.48
CA LEU A 180 -13.02 6.46 3.28
C LEU A 180 -12.99 7.14 4.66
N ARG A 181 -13.22 8.46 4.74
CA ARG A 181 -13.31 9.19 6.00
C ARG A 181 -14.40 8.62 6.91
N ARG A 182 -15.59 8.33 6.37
CA ARG A 182 -16.68 7.72 7.13
C ARG A 182 -16.28 6.33 7.65
N ALA A 183 -15.72 5.47 6.82
CA ALA A 183 -15.29 4.13 7.23
C ALA A 183 -14.24 4.16 8.36
N PHE A 184 -13.28 5.10 8.31
CA PHE A 184 -12.31 5.33 9.38
C PHE A 184 -12.97 5.84 10.66
N ALA A 185 -13.93 6.77 10.59
CA ALA A 185 -14.62 7.32 11.74
C ALA A 185 -15.48 6.25 12.45
N GLU A 186 -16.19 5.42 11.71
CA GLU A 186 -16.96 4.29 12.25
C GLU A 186 -16.05 3.24 12.91
N ALA A 187 -14.90 2.92 12.28
CA ALA A 187 -13.94 2.00 12.87
C ALA A 187 -13.30 2.56 14.15
N GLU A 188 -12.99 3.85 14.21
CA GLU A 188 -12.46 4.53 15.39
C GLU A 188 -13.49 4.51 16.54
N ALA A 189 -14.78 4.79 16.26
CA ALA A 189 -15.86 4.77 17.24
C ALA A 189 -16.07 3.40 17.89
N ASP A 190 -15.91 2.33 17.12
CA ASP A 190 -16.12 0.95 17.56
C ASP A 190 -14.84 0.22 18.01
N GLY A 191 -13.68 0.89 17.95
CA GLY A 191 -12.39 0.28 18.27
C GLY A 191 -11.99 -0.85 17.29
N PHE A 192 -12.52 -0.83 16.06
CA PHE A 192 -12.24 -1.86 15.07
C PHE A 192 -10.87 -1.63 14.42
N VAL A 193 -10.06 -2.69 14.38
CA VAL A 193 -8.76 -2.70 13.71
C VAL A 193 -8.86 -3.57 12.46
N GLY A 194 -8.84 -2.94 11.29
CA GLY A 194 -8.83 -3.61 10.00
C GLY A 194 -7.43 -4.06 9.59
N THR A 195 -7.37 -5.01 8.68
CA THR A 195 -6.10 -5.45 8.06
C THR A 195 -5.62 -4.50 6.96
N ASP A 196 -6.57 -3.84 6.30
CA ASP A 196 -6.39 -2.87 5.22
C ASP A 196 -7.59 -1.91 5.16
N GLU A 197 -7.59 -0.97 4.21
CA GLU A 197 -8.68 0.01 4.06
C GLU A 197 -9.95 -0.64 3.53
N ALA A 198 -9.83 -1.66 2.68
CA ALA A 198 -10.98 -2.39 2.16
C ALA A 198 -11.81 -2.99 3.30
N SER A 199 -11.17 -3.59 4.31
CA SER A 199 -11.86 -4.19 5.45
C SER A 199 -12.67 -3.18 6.27
N LEU A 200 -12.26 -1.91 6.33
CA LEU A 200 -13.02 -0.83 6.96
C LEU A 200 -14.27 -0.49 6.14
N VAL A 201 -14.11 -0.40 4.83
CA VAL A 201 -15.18 -0.04 3.88
C VAL A 201 -16.22 -1.18 3.78
N GLU A 202 -15.76 -2.43 3.70
CA GLU A 202 -16.62 -3.63 3.72
C GLU A 202 -17.48 -3.69 5.01
N ARG A 203 -16.84 -3.40 6.15
CA ARG A 203 -17.53 -3.32 7.44
C ARG A 203 -18.64 -2.27 7.45
N ALA A 204 -18.46 -1.14 6.76
CA ALA A 204 -19.49 -0.11 6.57
C ALA A 204 -20.60 -0.53 5.59
N GLY A 205 -20.59 -1.79 5.11
CA GLY A 205 -21.59 -2.36 4.20
C GLY A 205 -21.47 -1.91 2.75
N ILE A 206 -20.31 -1.38 2.34
CA ILE A 206 -20.07 -0.84 1.00
C ILE A 206 -19.32 -1.89 0.17
N PRO A 207 -19.83 -2.23 -1.03
CA PRO A 207 -19.16 -3.15 -1.94
C PRO A 207 -17.80 -2.59 -2.39
N VAL A 208 -16.75 -3.41 -2.33
CA VAL A 208 -15.41 -3.08 -2.81
C VAL A 208 -15.11 -3.92 -4.06
N HIS A 209 -14.85 -3.25 -5.18
CA HIS A 209 -14.55 -3.90 -6.44
C HIS A 209 -13.08 -4.33 -6.52
N VAL A 210 -12.80 -5.42 -7.22
CA VAL A 210 -11.44 -5.91 -7.44
C VAL A 210 -11.04 -5.68 -8.89
N VAL A 211 -9.91 -4.98 -9.10
CA VAL A 211 -9.28 -4.86 -10.41
C VAL A 211 -8.05 -5.78 -10.50
N PRO A 212 -7.75 -6.32 -11.69
CA PRO A 212 -6.59 -7.20 -11.87
C PRO A 212 -5.28 -6.51 -11.53
N GLY A 213 -4.48 -7.15 -10.68
CA GLY A 213 -3.13 -6.76 -10.30
C GLY A 213 -2.06 -7.38 -11.20
N SER A 214 -0.81 -7.29 -10.74
CA SER A 214 0.36 -7.88 -11.38
C SER A 214 1.24 -8.58 -10.33
N ALA A 215 1.86 -9.69 -10.70
CA ALA A 215 2.85 -10.36 -9.85
C ALA A 215 4.07 -9.47 -9.60
N SER A 216 4.42 -8.59 -10.56
CA SER A 216 5.50 -7.61 -10.40
C SER A 216 5.21 -6.54 -9.34
N ASN A 217 3.93 -6.31 -8.97
CA ASN A 217 3.55 -5.41 -7.88
C ASN A 217 3.74 -6.07 -6.51
N LEU A 218 4.88 -6.72 -6.32
CA LEU A 218 5.20 -7.40 -5.06
C LEU A 218 5.44 -6.41 -3.91
N LYS A 219 5.21 -6.88 -2.69
CA LYS A 219 5.50 -6.15 -1.45
C LYS A 219 6.85 -6.59 -0.93
N ILE A 220 7.83 -5.70 -0.88
CA ILE A 220 9.16 -6.00 -0.35
C ILE A 220 9.07 -6.11 1.17
N THR A 221 9.18 -7.33 1.70
CA THR A 221 9.03 -7.66 3.13
C THR A 221 10.17 -8.49 3.68
N GLN A 222 10.89 -9.23 2.84
CA GLN A 222 12.03 -10.09 3.17
C GLN A 222 13.18 -9.84 2.18
N PRO A 223 14.41 -10.24 2.49
CA PRO A 223 15.56 -10.04 1.59
C PRO A 223 15.34 -10.59 0.17
N GLY A 224 14.80 -11.80 0.02
CA GLY A 224 14.53 -12.39 -1.29
C GLY A 224 13.52 -11.62 -2.16
N ASP A 225 12.63 -10.81 -1.53
CA ASP A 225 11.72 -9.95 -2.28
C ASP A 225 12.48 -8.82 -2.99
N LEU A 226 13.62 -8.39 -2.44
CA LEU A 226 14.46 -7.35 -3.07
C LEU A 226 15.11 -7.88 -4.34
N GLU A 227 15.69 -9.08 -4.29
CA GLU A 227 16.29 -9.75 -5.45
C GLU A 227 15.24 -9.96 -6.56
N LEU A 228 14.05 -10.38 -6.18
CA LEU A 228 12.93 -10.55 -7.13
C LEU A 228 12.48 -9.21 -7.71
N ALA A 229 12.49 -8.14 -6.91
CA ALA A 229 12.16 -6.80 -7.39
C ALA A 229 13.22 -6.27 -8.39
N GLU A 230 14.51 -6.52 -8.14
CA GLU A 230 15.60 -6.19 -9.08
C GLU A 230 15.42 -6.94 -10.40
N PHE A 231 15.15 -8.23 -10.35
CA PHE A 231 14.86 -9.03 -11.53
C PHE A 231 13.69 -8.45 -12.35
N TYR A 232 12.57 -8.12 -11.72
CA TYR A 232 11.43 -7.51 -12.41
C TYR A 232 11.77 -6.14 -12.99
N LEU A 233 12.59 -5.34 -12.29
CA LEU A 233 12.99 -4.01 -12.77
C LEU A 233 13.84 -4.09 -14.04
N GLU A 234 14.79 -5.02 -14.07
CA GLU A 234 15.67 -5.26 -15.24
C GLU A 234 14.89 -5.76 -16.46
N HIS A 235 13.84 -6.56 -16.23
CA HIS A 235 13.08 -7.20 -17.32
C HIS A 235 11.80 -6.46 -17.71
N ARG A 236 11.51 -5.29 -17.12
CA ARG A 236 10.31 -4.48 -17.45
C ARG A 236 10.22 -4.04 -18.93
N GLY A 237 11.31 -4.04 -19.67
CA GLY A 237 11.36 -3.66 -21.08
C GLY A 237 11.09 -4.80 -22.07
N ASN A 238 11.07 -6.05 -21.63
CA ASN A 238 11.05 -7.24 -22.52
C ASN A 238 9.69 -7.95 -22.63
N SER A 239 8.63 -7.41 -22.02
CA SER A 239 7.29 -7.98 -22.13
C SER A 239 6.54 -7.32 -23.28
N HIS A 240 6.67 -7.89 -24.47
CA HIS A 240 5.84 -7.62 -25.65
C HIS A 240 4.72 -8.65 -25.73
#